data_3c235cabdcfb06a2c29a8292e1d200bb
#
_entry.id   3c235cabdcfb06a2c29a8292e1d200bb
#
_cell.length_a   1.000
_cell.length_b   1.000
_cell.length_c   1.000
_cell.angle_alpha   90.00
_cell.angle_beta   90.00
_cell.angle_gamma   90.00
#
_symmetry.space_group_name_H-M   'P 1'
#
loop_
_entity.id
_entity.type
_entity.pdbx_description
1 polymer ?
#
loop_
_entity_poly.entity_id
_entity_poly.type
_entity_poly.pdbx_seq_one_letter_code
_entity_poly.pdbx_strand_id
1 'polypeptide(L)'
;MASALKIAIATINPTVGDIEGNAKRILEVRNEYFEADLIIFSELVLIGYPPEDLVLKPSFQRDAMDKALEIARQTHDRGPAILIGSLWVEGGKL
;
A
#
# COMPACT_ATOMS: atom_id res chain seq x y z
N MET A 1 -17.18 15.47 23.71
CA MET A 1 -17.47 15.83 22.33
C MET A 1 -17.24 14.64 21.40
N ALA A 2 -18.22 14.33 20.61
CA ALA A 2 -18.09 13.22 19.67
C ALA A 2 -17.23 13.65 18.49
N SER A 3 -16.31 12.81 18.08
CA SER A 3 -15.55 13.02 16.88
C SER A 3 -15.94 11.98 15.84
N ALA A 4 -16.12 12.42 14.63
CA ALA A 4 -16.42 11.53 13.53
C ALA A 4 -15.12 10.99 12.94
N LEU A 5 -15.08 9.70 12.70
CA LEU A 5 -13.96 9.08 11.97
C LEU A 5 -14.20 9.25 10.48
N LYS A 6 -13.24 9.87 9.80
CA LYS A 6 -13.30 10.08 8.36
C LYS A 6 -12.51 9.00 7.64
N ILE A 7 -13.22 8.17 6.89
CA ILE A 7 -12.61 7.06 6.13
C ILE A 7 -12.79 7.34 4.65
N ALA A 8 -11.69 7.31 3.92
CA ALA A 8 -11.71 7.40 2.46
C ALA A 8 -11.43 6.03 1.86
N ILE A 9 -12.21 5.63 0.87
CA ILE A 9 -11.97 4.40 0.11
C ILE A 9 -11.41 4.81 -1.23
N ALA A 10 -10.14 4.47 -1.45
CA ALA A 10 -9.44 4.86 -2.66
C ALA A 10 -9.41 3.72 -3.66
N THR A 11 -9.97 3.97 -4.84
CA THR A 11 -9.93 3.03 -5.95
C THR A 11 -8.94 3.55 -6.97
N ILE A 12 -7.79 2.90 -7.07
CA ILE A 12 -6.76 3.26 -8.04
C ILE A 12 -6.45 2.04 -8.90
N ASN A 13 -5.82 2.28 -10.04
CA ASN A 13 -5.43 1.23 -10.98
C ASN A 13 -3.93 0.97 -10.85
N PRO A 14 -3.49 0.06 -9.98
CA PRO A 14 -2.07 -0.24 -9.87
C PRO A 14 -1.60 -1.00 -11.11
N THR A 15 -0.34 -0.79 -11.48
CA THR A 15 0.28 -1.54 -12.56
C THR A 15 0.93 -2.79 -11.99
N VAL A 16 0.59 -3.95 -12.55
CA VAL A 16 1.17 -5.22 -12.09
C VAL A 16 2.69 -5.17 -12.20
N GLY A 17 3.36 -5.46 -11.09
CA GLY A 17 4.82 -5.52 -11.02
C GLY A 17 5.50 -4.18 -10.82
N ASP A 18 4.80 -3.07 -10.93
CA ASP A 18 5.39 -1.72 -10.77
C ASP A 18 5.28 -1.24 -9.33
N ILE A 19 6.08 -1.84 -8.45
CA ILE A 19 6.05 -1.53 -7.02
C ILE A 19 6.33 -0.04 -6.77
N GLU A 20 7.34 0.53 -7.44
CA GLU A 20 7.70 1.94 -7.27
C GLU A 20 6.56 2.87 -7.70
N GLY A 21 5.99 2.64 -8.88
CA GLY A 21 4.89 3.46 -9.38
C GLY A 21 3.64 3.33 -8.53
N ASN A 22 3.34 2.12 -8.09
CA ASN A 22 2.18 1.87 -7.23
C ASN A 22 2.35 2.56 -5.87
N ALA A 23 3.54 2.47 -5.28
CA ALA A 23 3.85 3.14 -4.01
C ALA A 23 3.72 4.66 -4.15
N LYS A 24 4.24 5.20 -5.23
CA LYS A 24 4.14 6.63 -5.50
C LYS A 24 2.68 7.08 -5.58
N ARG A 25 1.86 6.30 -6.26
CA ARG A 25 0.44 6.62 -6.40
C ARG A 25 -0.30 6.54 -5.06
N ILE A 26 0.04 5.55 -4.24
CA ILE A 26 -0.53 5.43 -2.89
C ILE A 26 -0.24 6.69 -2.08
N LEU A 27 1.00 7.17 -2.10
CA LEU A 27 1.40 8.35 -1.34
C LEU A 27 0.79 9.63 -1.91
N GLU A 28 0.61 9.72 -3.25
CA GLU A 28 -0.08 10.84 -3.88
C GLU A 28 -1.53 10.92 -3.41
N VAL A 29 -2.22 9.78 -3.40
CA VAL A 29 -3.62 9.72 -2.96
C VAL A 29 -3.71 10.10 -1.47
N ARG A 30 -2.76 9.63 -0.66
CA ARG A 30 -2.73 10.00 0.75
C ARG A 30 -2.63 11.51 0.93
N ASN A 31 -1.80 12.16 0.12
CA ASN A 31 -1.67 13.62 0.18
C ASN A 31 -2.93 14.34 -0.29
N GLU A 32 -3.63 13.80 -1.28
CA GLU A 32 -4.87 14.38 -1.77
C GLU A 32 -5.97 14.35 -0.70
N TYR A 33 -5.99 13.32 0.13
CA TYR A 33 -7.03 13.12 1.16
C TYR A 33 -6.45 13.20 2.57
N PHE A 34 -5.54 14.15 2.78
CA PHE A 34 -4.79 14.25 4.02
C PHE A 34 -5.68 14.56 5.23
N GLU A 35 -6.90 15.00 5.03
CA GLU A 35 -7.86 15.27 6.11
C GLU A 35 -8.59 14.00 6.58
N ALA A 36 -8.46 12.90 5.86
CA ALA A 36 -9.03 11.64 6.31
C ALA A 36 -8.26 11.09 7.50
N ASP A 37 -8.92 10.30 8.31
CA ASP A 37 -8.28 9.58 9.42
C ASP A 37 -7.69 8.26 8.95
N LEU A 38 -8.36 7.62 7.98
CA LEU A 38 -7.95 6.34 7.43
C LEU A 38 -8.26 6.32 5.93
N ILE A 39 -7.33 5.82 5.13
CA ILE A 39 -7.55 5.61 3.70
C ILE A 39 -7.38 4.11 3.43
N ILE A 40 -8.41 3.50 2.85
CA ILE A 40 -8.42 2.08 2.52
C ILE A 40 -8.19 1.94 1.02
N PHE A 41 -7.16 1.18 0.65
CA PHE A 41 -6.84 0.87 -0.73
C PHE A 41 -7.29 -0.55 -1.07
N SER A 42 -7.34 -0.86 -2.36
CA SER A 42 -7.75 -2.17 -2.81
C SER A 42 -6.72 -3.24 -2.48
N GLU A 43 -7.15 -4.50 -2.56
CA GLU A 43 -6.31 -5.66 -2.36
C GLU A 43 -5.14 -5.63 -3.33
N LEU A 44 -3.94 -5.96 -2.82
CA LEU A 44 -2.71 -6.01 -3.59
C LEU A 44 -2.38 -4.72 -4.35
N VAL A 45 -2.78 -3.58 -3.80
CA VAL A 45 -2.56 -2.28 -4.46
C VAL A 45 -1.07 -2.01 -4.72
N LEU A 46 -0.19 -2.49 -3.85
CA LEU A 46 1.24 -2.23 -3.99
C LEU A 46 1.87 -3.00 -5.15
N ILE A 47 1.47 -4.24 -5.36
CA ILE A 47 2.08 -5.10 -6.38
C ILE A 47 1.25 -5.22 -7.64
N GLY A 48 -0.02 -4.80 -7.60
CA GLY A 48 -0.94 -4.93 -8.71
C GLY A 48 -1.62 -6.29 -8.75
N TYR A 49 -2.83 -6.33 -9.24
CA TYR A 49 -3.63 -7.57 -9.31
C TYR A 49 -4.11 -7.78 -10.75
N PRO A 50 -3.99 -8.98 -11.29
CA PRO A 50 -3.42 -10.20 -10.70
C PRO A 50 -1.89 -10.25 -10.84
N PRO A 51 -1.16 -10.60 -9.77
CA PRO A 51 0.31 -10.61 -9.83
C PRO A 51 0.92 -11.83 -10.53
N GLU A 52 0.13 -12.88 -10.70
CA GLU A 52 0.53 -14.11 -11.38
C GLU A 52 1.82 -14.71 -10.77
N ASP A 53 2.78 -15.07 -11.62
CA ASP A 53 4.00 -15.75 -11.16
C ASP A 53 4.99 -14.81 -10.47
N LEU A 54 4.76 -13.50 -10.50
CA LEU A 54 5.65 -12.54 -9.85
C LEU A 54 5.80 -12.82 -8.36
N VAL A 55 4.72 -13.28 -7.70
CA VAL A 55 4.75 -13.55 -6.26
C VAL A 55 5.70 -14.67 -5.88
N LEU A 56 6.13 -15.47 -6.85
CA LEU A 56 7.07 -16.57 -6.63
C LEU A 56 8.52 -16.15 -6.76
N LYS A 57 8.79 -14.93 -7.22
CA LYS A 57 10.18 -14.47 -7.42
C LYS A 57 10.71 -13.84 -6.14
N PRO A 58 11.82 -14.38 -5.57
CA PRO A 58 12.35 -13.86 -4.31
C PRO A 58 12.73 -12.37 -4.36
N SER A 59 13.28 -11.88 -5.47
CA SER A 59 13.62 -10.47 -5.60
C SER A 59 12.37 -9.59 -5.56
N PHE A 60 11.29 -10.02 -6.21
CA PHE A 60 10.04 -9.29 -6.19
C PHE A 60 9.43 -9.27 -4.79
N GLN A 61 9.50 -10.40 -4.09
CA GLN A 61 9.01 -10.51 -2.71
C GLN A 61 9.76 -9.52 -1.81
N ARG A 62 11.09 -9.48 -1.91
CA ARG A 62 11.90 -8.54 -1.11
C ARG A 62 11.56 -7.09 -1.43
N ASP A 63 11.45 -6.76 -2.71
CA ASP A 63 11.14 -5.41 -3.14
C ASP A 63 9.79 -4.96 -2.60
N ALA A 64 8.78 -5.84 -2.63
CA ALA A 64 7.46 -5.52 -2.11
C ALA A 64 7.50 -5.30 -0.59
N MET A 65 8.18 -6.17 0.14
CA MET A 65 8.29 -6.03 1.60
C MET A 65 9.07 -4.78 1.98
N ASP A 66 10.18 -4.52 1.31
CA ASP A 66 10.99 -3.33 1.56
C ASP A 66 10.20 -2.06 1.30
N LYS A 67 9.42 -2.04 0.22
CA LYS A 67 8.61 -0.88 -0.11
C LYS A 67 7.47 -0.68 0.90
N ALA A 68 6.85 -1.76 1.36
CA ALA A 68 5.81 -1.67 2.38
C ALA A 68 6.37 -1.05 3.67
N LEU A 69 7.58 -1.45 4.07
CA LEU A 69 8.24 -0.88 5.24
C LEU A 69 8.62 0.59 5.02
N GLU A 70 9.06 0.93 3.81
CA GLU A 70 9.36 2.32 3.47
C GLU A 70 8.13 3.20 3.54
N ILE A 71 7.00 2.71 3.01
CA ILE A 71 5.72 3.43 3.10
C ILE A 71 5.33 3.62 4.57
N ALA A 72 5.50 2.59 5.39
CA ALA A 72 5.20 2.69 6.82
C ALA A 72 6.03 3.78 7.48
N ARG A 73 7.31 3.89 7.13
CA ARG A 73 8.17 4.95 7.67
C ARG A 73 7.74 6.33 7.18
N GLN A 74 7.39 6.45 5.90
CA GLN A 74 6.99 7.73 5.30
C GLN A 74 5.63 8.21 5.79
N THR A 75 4.80 7.31 6.29
CA THR A 75 3.48 7.65 6.81
C THR A 75 3.45 7.72 8.33
N HIS A 76 4.62 7.72 8.97
CA HIS A 76 4.73 7.88 10.41
C HIS A 76 4.71 9.37 10.77
N ASP A 77 3.55 9.98 10.59
CA ASP A 77 3.32 11.38 10.86
C ASP A 77 1.91 11.53 11.44
N ARG A 78 1.35 12.73 11.45
CA ARG A 78 0.02 12.99 11.96
C ARG A 78 -1.06 12.89 10.90
N GLY A 79 -0.68 12.49 9.70
CA GLY A 79 -1.64 12.34 8.61
C GLY A 79 -2.41 11.04 8.69
N PRO A 80 -3.18 10.75 7.65
CA PRO A 80 -4.02 9.56 7.63
C PRO A 80 -3.25 8.26 7.78
N ALA A 81 -3.81 7.32 8.51
CA ALA A 81 -3.40 5.93 8.44
C ALA A 81 -3.84 5.36 7.09
N ILE A 82 -3.10 4.39 6.57
CA ILE A 82 -3.48 3.72 5.34
C ILE A 82 -3.57 2.22 5.56
N LEU A 83 -4.51 1.61 4.85
CA LEU A 83 -4.64 0.16 4.79
C LEU A 83 -4.37 -0.26 3.36
N ILE A 84 -3.26 -0.97 3.13
CA ILE A 84 -2.88 -1.43 1.79
C ILE A 84 -2.71 -2.94 1.79
N GLY A 85 -3.02 -3.55 0.65
CA GLY A 85 -2.75 -4.96 0.43
C GLY A 85 -1.40 -5.15 -0.26
N SER A 86 -0.65 -6.14 0.20
CA SER A 86 0.62 -6.51 -0.40
C SER A 86 0.92 -7.96 -0.03
N LEU A 87 2.02 -8.48 -0.55
CA LEU A 87 2.48 -9.80 -0.15
C LEU A 87 3.49 -9.69 1.00
N TRP A 88 3.60 -10.75 1.76
CA TRP A 88 4.57 -10.85 2.84
C TRP A 88 5.07 -12.29 2.96
N VAL A 89 6.36 -12.45 3.17
CA VAL A 89 6.97 -13.77 3.29
C VAL A 89 7.65 -13.88 4.64
N GLU A 90 7.33 -14.94 5.38
CA GLU A 90 7.97 -15.25 6.64
C GLU A 90 8.38 -16.72 6.66
N GLY A 91 9.59 -17.00 7.10
CA GLY A 91 10.08 -18.37 7.21
C GLY A 91 10.06 -19.11 5.89
N GLY A 92 10.22 -18.40 4.77
CA GLY A 92 10.19 -18.98 3.44
C GLY A 92 8.80 -19.31 2.91
N LYS A 93 7.75 -18.85 3.60
CA LYS A 93 6.35 -19.07 3.18
C LYS A 93 5.68 -17.75 2.82
N LEU A 94 5.05 -17.76 1.68
CA LEU A 94 4.30 -16.62 1.16
C LEU A 94 2.99 -16.40 1.91
#